data_e55357d9cca5ef42d03828f26a741d53
#
_entry.id   e55357d9cca5ef42d03828f26a741d53
#
_cell.length_a   1.000
_cell.length_b   1.000
_cell.length_c   1.000
_cell.angle_alpha   90.00
_cell.angle_beta   90.00
_cell.angle_gamma   90.00
#
_symmetry.space_group_name_H-M   'P 1'
#
loop_
_entity.id
_entity.type
_entity.pdbx_description
1 polymer ?
#
loop_
_entity_poly.entity_id
_entity_poly.type
_entity_poly.pdbx_seq_one_letter_code
_entity_poly.pdbx_strand_id
1 'polypeptide(L)'
;MTLLCRLLKQLPTSEHSAEELDNLLAGKLGFLSFTTEVMTQPDVDGVRPYLLVSAGALSEKIDALASLPREVWSSTLLLDADADRVRDVLTQIRIGLEQGFINNGHSAALGRAMSYSSPSAVVCEQLSGVDFYLFLRDLLDHFDERLEGLRTKLAELAGRIFVSDGCLASFTGSDEDFDAYWDAAGDLGLDAGDGAGAGRDALVVPTPCDRHEAFVIPSDICFAASACDPRRLGLDVTGAWAVAANALSYDYLWNEIRVKGGAYGCGFRAAGERQTAFYTYRDPAIDPSIERVARAGEWLGSFEPDEAAFEGFIVSCVSGMDAPVKPYALTKRRNTTYLAGLDPHAREERRAQMLAATPGELRSLGADVTRIAAESPTCVFGGREVIAKSNAGFNVVDLLG
;
A
#
# COMPACT_ATOMS: atom_id res chain seq x y z
N MET A 1 -5.27 9.65 10.79
CA MET A 1 -5.16 8.18 11.01
C MET A 1 -3.71 7.74 11.17
N THR A 2 -2.80 7.98 10.21
CA THR A 2 -1.41 7.51 10.30
C THR A 2 -0.68 8.01 11.55
N LEU A 3 -0.79 9.30 11.88
CA LEU A 3 -0.18 9.84 13.10
C LEU A 3 -0.77 9.19 14.37
N LEU A 4 -2.08 8.98 14.43
CA LEU A 4 -2.72 8.25 15.53
C LEU A 4 -2.11 6.85 15.68
N CYS A 5 -2.06 6.07 14.60
CA CYS A 5 -1.49 4.73 14.61
C CYS A 5 -0.03 4.69 15.11
N ARG A 6 0.75 5.72 14.80
CA ARG A 6 2.16 5.81 15.20
C ARG A 6 2.35 6.23 16.65
N LEU A 7 1.46 7.09 17.17
CA LEU A 7 1.55 7.62 18.52
C LEU A 7 1.00 6.68 19.59
N LEU A 8 -0.06 5.90 19.30
CA LEU A 8 -0.75 5.06 20.27
C LEU A 8 0.19 4.20 21.13
N LYS A 9 1.20 3.54 20.55
CA LYS A 9 2.15 2.70 21.31
C LYS A 9 3.35 3.48 21.89
N GLN A 10 3.44 4.75 21.64
CA GLN A 10 4.58 5.57 22.00
C GLN A 10 4.28 6.53 23.15
N LEU A 11 3.02 6.66 23.51
CA LEU A 11 2.54 7.53 24.56
C LEU A 11 2.14 6.73 25.79
N PRO A 12 2.15 7.34 26.99
CA PRO A 12 1.64 6.71 28.20
C PRO A 12 0.12 6.51 28.11
N THR A 13 -0.37 5.54 28.88
CA THR A 13 -1.79 5.33 29.14
C THR A 13 -2.16 5.89 30.52
N SER A 14 -3.43 5.80 30.91
CA SER A 14 -3.84 6.10 32.29
C SER A 14 -3.31 5.07 33.31
N GLU A 15 -2.85 3.91 32.85
CA GLU A 15 -2.42 2.79 33.71
C GLU A 15 -0.90 2.65 33.77
N HIS A 16 -0.21 2.91 32.65
CA HIS A 16 1.24 2.70 32.54
C HIS A 16 1.93 3.87 31.87
N SER A 17 3.15 4.15 32.31
CA SER A 17 4.08 5.02 31.59
C SER A 17 4.45 4.40 30.23
N ALA A 18 4.96 5.20 29.30
CA ALA A 18 5.36 4.71 27.97
C ALA A 18 6.43 3.60 28.04
N GLU A 19 7.37 3.69 29.01
CA GLU A 19 8.42 2.68 29.20
C GLU A 19 7.85 1.38 29.79
N GLU A 20 6.97 1.46 30.80
CA GLU A 20 6.30 0.29 31.38
C GLU A 20 5.44 -0.42 30.36
N LEU A 21 4.68 0.35 29.56
CA LEU A 21 3.86 -0.19 28.49
C LEU A 21 4.70 -0.91 27.43
N ASP A 22 5.81 -0.32 26.98
CA ASP A 22 6.71 -0.94 25.99
C ASP A 22 7.28 -2.27 26.51
N ASN A 23 7.72 -2.28 27.78
CA ASN A 23 8.21 -3.50 28.44
C ASN A 23 7.13 -4.58 28.57
N LEU A 24 5.90 -4.20 28.88
CA LEU A 24 4.77 -5.13 28.97
C LEU A 24 4.42 -5.70 27.59
N LEU A 25 4.33 -4.85 26.57
CA LEU A 25 4.06 -5.28 25.20
C LEU A 25 5.15 -6.24 24.71
N ALA A 26 6.43 -5.90 24.89
CA ALA A 26 7.55 -6.75 24.49
C ALA A 26 7.61 -8.08 25.26
N GLY A 27 7.24 -8.08 26.56
CA GLY A 27 7.30 -9.29 27.39
C GLY A 27 6.09 -10.21 27.29
N LYS A 28 4.95 -9.72 26.82
CA LYS A 28 3.68 -10.46 26.83
C LYS A 28 3.16 -10.77 25.43
N LEU A 29 3.41 -9.90 24.43
CA LEU A 29 2.92 -10.04 23.08
C LEU A 29 4.06 -10.40 22.12
N GLY A 30 3.75 -11.18 21.09
CA GLY A 30 4.64 -11.40 19.98
C GLY A 30 4.70 -10.16 19.06
N PHE A 31 3.59 -9.48 18.92
CA PHE A 31 3.49 -8.19 18.22
C PHE A 31 2.19 -7.47 18.59
N LEU A 32 2.21 -6.15 18.46
CA LEU A 32 1.03 -5.27 18.41
C LEU A 32 1.30 -4.19 17.38
N SER A 33 0.39 -3.99 16.45
CA SER A 33 0.51 -2.95 15.42
C SER A 33 -0.82 -2.25 15.17
N PHE A 34 -0.72 -0.95 14.93
CA PHE A 34 -1.80 -0.09 14.43
C PHE A 34 -1.39 0.41 13.06
N THR A 35 -2.20 0.15 12.05
CA THR A 35 -1.91 0.54 10.66
C THR A 35 -3.15 1.09 9.98
N THR A 36 -2.94 1.80 8.89
CA THR A 36 -4.03 2.24 8.01
C THR A 36 -4.00 1.39 6.75
N GLU A 37 -5.15 0.91 6.32
CA GLU A 37 -5.31 0.23 5.03
C GLU A 37 -6.44 0.89 4.25
N VAL A 38 -6.25 1.01 2.94
CA VAL A 38 -7.27 1.56 2.03
C VAL A 38 -7.73 0.44 1.11
N MET A 39 -9.01 0.10 1.23
CA MET A 39 -9.61 -0.95 0.43
C MET A 39 -10.25 -0.34 -0.82
N THR A 40 -9.69 -0.64 -1.98
CA THR A 40 -10.31 -0.33 -3.27
C THR A 40 -11.57 -1.18 -3.41
N GLN A 41 -12.69 -0.55 -3.72
CA GLN A 41 -13.99 -1.21 -3.83
C GLN A 41 -14.25 -1.71 -5.27
N PRO A 42 -15.26 -2.56 -5.51
CA PRO A 42 -15.69 -2.93 -6.86
C PRO A 42 -16.08 -1.72 -7.70
N ASP A 43 -16.75 -0.74 -7.10
CA ASP A 43 -16.91 0.57 -7.70
C ASP A 43 -15.54 1.27 -7.82
N VAL A 44 -15.20 1.70 -9.04
CA VAL A 44 -13.92 2.33 -9.37
C VAL A 44 -13.65 3.61 -8.58
N ASP A 45 -14.70 4.31 -8.17
CA ASP A 45 -14.64 5.52 -7.35
C ASP A 45 -14.82 5.23 -5.85
N GLY A 46 -15.14 3.98 -5.49
CA GLY A 46 -15.36 3.58 -4.11
C GLY A 46 -14.04 3.52 -3.32
N VAL A 47 -14.02 4.17 -2.16
CA VAL A 47 -12.86 4.20 -1.27
C VAL A 47 -13.29 3.90 0.16
N ARG A 48 -12.60 2.97 0.82
CA ARG A 48 -12.81 2.68 2.24
C ARG A 48 -11.49 2.57 2.98
N PRO A 49 -11.08 3.61 3.72
CA PRO A 49 -9.95 3.53 4.63
C PRO A 49 -10.37 2.85 5.94
N TYR A 50 -9.49 2.00 6.46
CA TYR A 50 -9.65 1.32 7.73
C TYR A 50 -8.44 1.60 8.63
N LEU A 51 -8.68 1.70 9.95
CA LEU A 51 -7.65 1.52 10.93
C LEU A 51 -7.64 0.02 11.30
N LEU A 52 -6.49 -0.60 11.20
CA LEU A 52 -6.30 -2.01 11.48
C LEU A 52 -5.44 -2.17 12.74
N VAL A 53 -5.98 -2.84 13.75
CA VAL A 53 -5.23 -3.31 14.91
C VAL A 53 -4.92 -4.78 14.71
N SER A 54 -3.65 -5.14 14.83
CA SER A 54 -3.19 -6.52 14.73
C SER A 54 -2.30 -6.85 15.91
N ALA A 55 -2.64 -7.90 16.62
CA ALA A 55 -1.87 -8.38 17.77
C ALA A 55 -1.73 -9.90 17.73
N GLY A 56 -0.71 -10.42 18.37
CA GLY A 56 -0.50 -11.85 18.52
C GLY A 56 0.29 -12.17 19.76
N ALA A 57 -0.03 -13.30 20.40
CA ALA A 57 0.63 -13.79 21.59
C ALA A 57 0.69 -15.32 21.58
N LEU A 58 1.40 -15.90 22.52
CA LEU A 58 1.32 -17.34 22.84
C LEU A 58 0.00 -17.63 23.58
N SER A 59 -0.53 -18.84 23.45
CA SER A 59 -1.80 -19.26 24.08
C SER A 59 -1.83 -19.01 25.59
N GLU A 60 -0.69 -19.17 26.28
CA GLU A 60 -0.52 -18.87 27.72
C GLU A 60 -0.57 -17.37 28.06
N LYS A 61 -0.66 -16.49 27.08
CA LYS A 61 -0.69 -15.03 27.20
C LYS A 61 -1.99 -14.42 26.66
N ILE A 62 -3.05 -15.19 26.53
CA ILE A 62 -4.33 -14.74 25.97
C ILE A 62 -4.92 -13.58 26.77
N ASP A 63 -4.82 -13.59 28.09
CA ASP A 63 -5.28 -12.47 28.93
C ASP A 63 -4.55 -11.14 28.58
N ALA A 64 -3.26 -11.23 28.32
CA ALA A 64 -2.49 -10.06 27.89
C ALA A 64 -2.83 -9.65 26.44
N LEU A 65 -3.14 -10.60 25.58
CA LEU A 65 -3.62 -10.32 24.21
C LEU A 65 -4.96 -9.60 24.21
N ALA A 66 -5.82 -9.90 25.16
CA ALA A 66 -7.11 -9.24 25.33
C ALA A 66 -6.99 -7.85 25.98
N SER A 67 -6.15 -7.72 27.03
CA SER A 67 -6.09 -6.52 27.85
C SER A 67 -5.16 -5.43 27.31
N LEU A 68 -3.93 -5.74 26.87
CA LEU A 68 -2.95 -4.73 26.51
C LEU A 68 -3.31 -3.94 25.23
N PRO A 69 -3.77 -4.55 24.13
CA PRO A 69 -4.26 -3.77 22.99
C PRO A 69 -5.42 -2.85 23.38
N ARG A 70 -6.37 -3.36 24.19
CA ARG A 70 -7.49 -2.60 24.72
C ARG A 70 -7.02 -1.39 25.51
N GLU A 71 -6.09 -1.55 26.45
CA GLU A 71 -5.50 -0.42 27.18
C GLU A 71 -4.96 0.64 26.23
N VAL A 72 -4.20 0.24 25.20
CA VAL A 72 -3.62 1.18 24.24
C VAL A 72 -4.69 2.01 23.51
N TRP A 73 -5.76 1.42 23.02
CA TRP A 73 -6.72 2.21 22.26
C TRP A 73 -7.73 2.97 23.12
N SER A 74 -7.98 2.52 24.37
CA SER A 74 -9.00 3.13 25.22
C SER A 74 -8.45 4.18 26.21
N SER A 75 -7.19 4.07 26.60
CA SER A 75 -6.64 4.88 27.71
C SER A 75 -5.34 5.61 27.39
N THR A 76 -4.87 5.65 26.14
CA THR A 76 -3.72 6.48 25.75
C THR A 76 -4.00 7.96 25.99
N LEU A 77 -3.08 8.65 26.68
CA LEU A 77 -3.19 10.06 27.05
C LEU A 77 -2.85 10.98 25.86
N LEU A 78 -3.77 11.07 24.86
CA LEU A 78 -3.56 11.85 23.65
C LEU A 78 -3.57 13.36 23.88
N LEU A 79 -4.45 13.86 24.77
CA LEU A 79 -4.56 15.29 25.08
C LEU A 79 -3.38 15.82 25.88
N ASP A 80 -2.82 14.98 26.76
CA ASP A 80 -1.70 15.31 27.62
C ASP A 80 -0.35 14.77 27.09
N ALA A 81 -0.33 14.37 25.80
CA ALA A 81 0.88 13.81 25.19
C ALA A 81 2.07 14.78 25.32
N ASP A 82 3.20 14.28 25.82
CA ASP A 82 4.42 15.07 25.94
C ASP A 82 4.89 15.62 24.59
N ALA A 83 5.20 16.93 24.54
CA ALA A 83 5.52 17.66 23.32
C ALA A 83 6.79 17.10 22.66
N ASP A 84 7.83 16.84 23.44
CA ASP A 84 9.12 16.37 22.91
C ASP A 84 8.95 14.96 22.36
N ARG A 85 8.20 14.10 23.06
CA ARG A 85 7.89 12.75 22.61
C ARG A 85 7.10 12.75 21.30
N VAL A 86 6.09 13.60 21.18
CA VAL A 86 5.32 13.74 19.92
C VAL A 86 6.23 14.21 18.79
N ARG A 87 7.04 15.24 19.02
CA ARG A 87 8.00 15.77 18.04
C ARG A 87 8.99 14.69 17.56
N ASP A 88 9.51 13.89 18.49
CA ASP A 88 10.45 12.80 18.19
C ASP A 88 9.79 11.75 17.29
N VAL A 89 8.58 11.31 17.62
CA VAL A 89 7.83 10.34 16.80
C VAL A 89 7.57 10.88 15.39
N LEU A 90 7.12 12.13 15.27
CA LEU A 90 6.88 12.77 13.96
C LEU A 90 8.18 12.89 13.16
N THR A 91 9.29 13.23 13.81
CA THR A 91 10.62 13.33 13.18
C THR A 91 11.08 11.96 12.66
N GLN A 92 10.89 10.89 13.45
CA GLN A 92 11.22 9.52 13.01
C GLN A 92 10.37 9.08 11.81
N ILE A 93 9.09 9.46 11.78
CA ILE A 93 8.24 9.18 10.61
C ILE A 93 8.78 9.90 9.37
N ARG A 94 9.14 11.19 9.49
CA ARG A 94 9.71 11.97 8.40
C ARG A 94 10.99 11.33 7.86
N ILE A 95 11.93 11.00 8.73
CA ILE A 95 13.19 10.34 8.34
C ILE A 95 12.92 9.02 7.62
N GLY A 96 11.96 8.22 8.13
CA GLY A 96 11.57 6.96 7.49
C GLY A 96 11.02 7.14 6.08
N LEU A 97 10.21 8.19 5.85
CA LEU A 97 9.70 8.54 4.51
C LEU A 97 10.82 8.99 3.57
N GLU A 98 11.71 9.87 4.02
CA GLU A 98 12.87 10.35 3.26
C GLU A 98 13.76 9.18 2.81
N GLN A 99 14.08 8.26 3.75
CA GLN A 99 14.82 7.04 3.43
C GLN A 99 14.05 6.13 2.46
N GLY A 100 12.72 6.07 2.59
CA GLY A 100 11.84 5.34 1.68
C GLY A 100 11.92 5.89 0.25
N PHE A 101 11.88 7.20 0.06
CA PHE A 101 12.00 7.85 -1.25
C PHE A 101 13.37 7.59 -1.90
N ILE A 102 14.44 7.58 -1.11
CA ILE A 102 15.80 7.35 -1.60
C ILE A 102 16.04 5.86 -1.95
N ASN A 103 15.63 4.95 -1.08
CA ASN A 103 15.97 3.53 -1.21
C ASN A 103 14.95 2.72 -2.02
N ASN A 104 13.67 3.12 -1.96
CA ASN A 104 12.53 2.45 -2.58
C ASN A 104 11.71 3.39 -3.46
N GLY A 105 12.35 4.34 -4.13
CA GLY A 105 11.70 5.36 -4.96
C GLY A 105 10.75 4.80 -6.02
N HIS A 106 10.98 3.56 -6.49
CA HIS A 106 10.05 2.89 -7.40
C HIS A 106 8.67 2.62 -6.77
N SER A 107 8.61 2.29 -5.48
CA SER A 107 7.35 2.11 -4.77
C SER A 107 6.63 3.43 -4.55
N ALA A 108 7.37 4.50 -4.23
CA ALA A 108 6.83 5.85 -4.14
C ALA A 108 6.31 6.34 -5.51
N ALA A 109 7.08 6.12 -6.58
CA ALA A 109 6.65 6.47 -7.94
C ALA A 109 5.39 5.72 -8.37
N LEU A 110 5.28 4.41 -8.05
CA LEU A 110 4.08 3.61 -8.30
C LEU A 110 2.85 4.15 -7.56
N GLY A 111 2.97 4.40 -6.25
CA GLY A 111 1.88 4.97 -5.45
C GLY A 111 1.44 6.32 -5.99
N ARG A 112 2.39 7.20 -6.28
CA ARG A 112 2.13 8.52 -6.83
C ARG A 112 1.48 8.46 -8.20
N ALA A 113 1.98 7.65 -9.14
CA ALA A 113 1.40 7.48 -10.47
C ALA A 113 -0.04 6.95 -10.40
N MET A 114 -0.32 5.98 -9.51
CA MET A 114 -1.68 5.50 -9.28
C MET A 114 -2.63 6.59 -8.77
N SER A 115 -2.15 7.53 -7.95
CA SER A 115 -2.99 8.60 -7.39
C SER A 115 -3.48 9.61 -8.44
N TYR A 116 -2.91 9.60 -9.63
CA TYR A 116 -3.38 10.45 -10.72
C TYR A 116 -4.67 9.96 -11.38
N SER A 117 -5.02 8.69 -11.16
CA SER A 117 -6.22 8.06 -11.78
C SER A 117 -7.13 7.33 -10.80
N SER A 118 -6.66 7.00 -9.59
CA SER A 118 -7.40 6.18 -8.61
C SER A 118 -7.69 6.95 -7.32
N PRO A 119 -8.97 7.14 -6.93
CA PRO A 119 -9.34 7.77 -5.67
C PRO A 119 -8.76 7.09 -4.43
N SER A 120 -8.71 5.75 -4.42
CA SER A 120 -8.10 5.00 -3.31
C SER A 120 -6.61 5.28 -3.19
N ALA A 121 -5.90 5.45 -4.31
CA ALA A 121 -4.49 5.82 -4.30
C ALA A 121 -4.27 7.27 -3.86
N VAL A 122 -5.19 8.20 -4.13
CA VAL A 122 -5.16 9.56 -3.55
C VAL A 122 -5.19 9.49 -2.03
N VAL A 123 -6.07 8.66 -1.45
CA VAL A 123 -6.11 8.48 0.01
C VAL A 123 -4.83 7.84 0.54
N CYS A 124 -4.25 6.86 -0.18
CA CYS A 124 -2.96 6.30 0.17
C CYS A 124 -1.84 7.36 0.21
N GLU A 125 -1.80 8.27 -0.77
CA GLU A 125 -0.85 9.40 -0.81
C GLU A 125 -1.01 10.32 0.41
N GLN A 126 -2.23 10.60 0.82
CA GLN A 126 -2.54 11.39 2.02
C GLN A 126 -2.21 10.66 3.33
N LEU A 127 -2.12 9.33 3.33
CA LEU A 127 -1.80 8.53 4.52
C LEU A 127 -0.32 8.18 4.64
N SER A 128 0.42 8.05 3.52
CA SER A 128 1.78 7.52 3.55
C SER A 128 2.68 7.93 2.38
N GLY A 129 2.18 8.70 1.40
CA GLY A 129 2.93 9.11 0.23
C GLY A 129 3.56 10.50 0.33
N VAL A 130 3.77 11.13 -0.83
CA VAL A 130 4.35 12.49 -0.93
C VAL A 130 3.47 13.53 -0.25
N ASP A 131 2.14 13.44 -0.43
CA ASP A 131 1.23 14.41 0.17
C ASP A 131 1.28 14.35 1.71
N PHE A 132 1.39 13.14 2.27
CA PHE A 132 1.60 12.95 3.71
C PHE A 132 2.96 13.49 4.18
N TYR A 133 4.01 13.27 3.42
CA TYR A 133 5.35 13.79 3.73
C TYR A 133 5.35 15.32 3.78
N LEU A 134 4.75 15.97 2.78
CA LEU A 134 4.66 17.44 2.73
C LEU A 134 3.85 18.00 3.89
N PHE A 135 2.72 17.35 4.21
CA PHE A 135 1.93 17.69 5.41
C PHE A 135 2.74 17.54 6.70
N LEU A 136 3.49 16.45 6.84
CA LEU A 136 4.29 16.18 8.04
C LEU A 136 5.44 17.18 8.20
N ARG A 137 6.09 17.54 7.09
CA ARG A 137 7.13 18.57 7.08
C ARG A 137 6.57 19.92 7.54
N ASP A 138 5.48 20.37 6.96
CA ASP A 138 4.80 21.61 7.35
C ASP A 138 4.31 21.58 8.81
N LEU A 139 3.82 20.44 9.29
CA LEU A 139 3.45 20.25 10.70
C LEU A 139 4.65 20.40 11.64
N LEU A 140 5.81 19.83 11.29
CA LEU A 140 7.04 19.94 12.09
C LEU A 140 7.63 21.34 12.06
N ASP A 141 7.56 22.04 10.93
CA ASP A 141 8.04 23.43 10.79
C ASP A 141 7.22 24.41 11.65
N HIS A 142 5.95 24.11 11.94
CA HIS A 142 5.04 24.90 12.76
C HIS A 142 4.57 24.14 14.02
N PHE A 143 5.42 23.28 14.57
CA PHE A 143 5.01 22.28 15.56
C PHE A 143 4.40 22.90 16.81
N ASP A 144 5.04 23.89 17.41
CA ASP A 144 4.60 24.48 18.69
C ASP A 144 3.24 25.17 18.55
N GLU A 145 2.99 25.79 17.41
CA GLU A 145 1.70 26.46 17.13
C GLU A 145 0.57 25.44 16.89
N ARG A 146 0.89 24.24 16.37
CA ARG A 146 -0.09 23.24 15.94
C ARG A 146 -0.31 22.10 16.92
N LEU A 147 0.53 21.96 17.94
CA LEU A 147 0.51 20.83 18.87
C LEU A 147 -0.85 20.63 19.55
N GLU A 148 -1.43 21.69 20.11
CA GLU A 148 -2.74 21.62 20.80
C GLU A 148 -3.85 21.19 19.85
N GLY A 149 -3.88 21.76 18.64
CA GLY A 149 -4.82 21.36 17.61
C GLY A 149 -4.62 19.91 17.15
N LEU A 150 -3.38 19.43 17.10
CA LEU A 150 -3.04 18.04 16.80
C LEU A 150 -3.56 17.10 17.87
N ARG A 151 -3.27 17.37 19.16
CA ARG A 151 -3.74 16.57 20.32
C ARG A 151 -5.26 16.43 20.31
N THR A 152 -5.96 17.55 20.16
CA THR A 152 -7.44 17.57 20.11
C THR A 152 -7.96 16.70 18.96
N LYS A 153 -7.44 16.89 17.74
CA LYS A 153 -7.88 16.12 16.57
C LYS A 153 -7.57 14.63 16.69
N LEU A 154 -6.46 14.25 17.32
CA LEU A 154 -6.10 12.85 17.55
C LEU A 154 -7.07 12.21 18.55
N ALA A 155 -7.40 12.90 19.64
CA ALA A 155 -8.36 12.42 20.64
C ALA A 155 -9.79 12.29 20.06
N GLU A 156 -10.25 13.29 19.31
CA GLU A 156 -11.53 13.22 18.60
C GLU A 156 -11.59 12.07 17.60
N LEU A 157 -10.51 11.88 16.83
CA LEU A 157 -10.41 10.79 15.86
C LEU A 157 -10.41 9.42 16.54
N ALA A 158 -9.67 9.27 17.65
CA ALA A 158 -9.65 8.03 18.42
C ALA A 158 -11.05 7.70 18.97
N GLY A 159 -11.75 8.65 19.55
CA GLY A 159 -13.11 8.47 20.04
C GLY A 159 -14.14 8.13 18.96
N ARG A 160 -13.88 8.52 17.70
CA ARG A 160 -14.76 8.17 16.56
C ARG A 160 -14.43 6.83 15.92
N ILE A 161 -13.20 6.35 16.03
CA ILE A 161 -12.74 5.10 15.40
C ILE A 161 -12.90 3.91 16.34
N PHE A 162 -12.54 4.08 17.63
CA PHE A 162 -12.59 2.98 18.61
C PHE A 162 -13.97 2.84 19.22
N VAL A 163 -14.93 2.47 18.38
CA VAL A 163 -16.31 2.17 18.73
C VAL A 163 -16.70 0.80 18.17
N SER A 164 -17.72 0.17 18.76
CA SER A 164 -18.19 -1.16 18.33
C SER A 164 -18.87 -1.13 16.96
N ASP A 165 -19.46 0.00 16.58
CA ASP A 165 -20.16 0.16 15.30
C ASP A 165 -19.18 0.08 14.13
N GLY A 166 -19.37 -0.93 13.27
CA GLY A 166 -18.53 -1.13 12.09
C GLY A 166 -17.18 -1.79 12.39
N CYS A 167 -16.94 -2.22 13.62
CA CYS A 167 -15.79 -3.04 13.99
C CYS A 167 -15.92 -4.46 13.40
N LEU A 168 -14.85 -4.94 12.78
CA LEU A 168 -14.68 -6.33 12.35
C LEU A 168 -13.56 -6.96 13.17
N ALA A 169 -13.87 -7.92 14.01
CA ALA A 169 -12.91 -8.70 14.75
C ALA A 169 -12.65 -10.04 14.04
N SER A 170 -11.39 -10.44 13.97
CA SER A 170 -10.96 -11.72 13.39
C SER A 170 -9.94 -12.36 14.29
N PHE A 171 -10.08 -13.66 14.49
CA PHE A 171 -9.19 -14.47 15.32
C PHE A 171 -8.52 -15.57 14.50
N THR A 172 -7.30 -15.93 14.86
CA THR A 172 -6.55 -17.05 14.30
C THR A 172 -5.89 -17.81 15.43
N GLY A 173 -6.38 -18.99 15.73
CA GLY A 173 -5.91 -19.85 16.83
C GLY A 173 -6.70 -21.16 16.86
N SER A 174 -6.61 -21.90 17.95
CA SER A 174 -7.49 -23.02 18.24
C SER A 174 -8.86 -22.55 18.72
N ASP A 175 -9.84 -23.43 18.76
CA ASP A 175 -11.17 -23.13 19.32
C ASP A 175 -11.07 -22.79 20.82
N GLU A 176 -10.19 -23.49 21.56
CA GLU A 176 -9.93 -23.23 22.99
C GLU A 176 -9.33 -21.82 23.20
N ASP A 177 -8.37 -21.43 22.37
CA ASP A 177 -7.78 -20.07 22.41
C ASP A 177 -8.82 -18.99 22.03
N PHE A 178 -9.71 -19.31 21.09
CA PHE A 178 -10.81 -18.40 20.69
C PHE A 178 -11.76 -18.14 21.85
N ASP A 179 -12.24 -19.21 22.51
CA ASP A 179 -13.16 -19.09 23.66
C ASP A 179 -12.49 -18.32 24.81
N ALA A 180 -11.24 -18.67 25.15
CA ALA A 180 -10.50 -18.00 26.19
C ALA A 180 -10.26 -16.50 25.88
N TYR A 181 -9.98 -16.16 24.62
CA TYR A 181 -9.82 -14.77 24.21
C TYR A 181 -11.10 -13.96 24.39
N TRP A 182 -12.24 -14.48 23.95
CA TRP A 182 -13.51 -13.74 24.06
C TRP A 182 -14.04 -13.67 25.48
N ASP A 183 -13.77 -14.69 26.31
CA ASP A 183 -14.06 -14.64 27.75
C ASP A 183 -13.27 -13.50 28.44
N ALA A 184 -12.02 -13.30 28.05
CA ALA A 184 -11.17 -12.24 28.61
C ALA A 184 -11.43 -10.86 27.97
N ALA A 185 -11.70 -10.78 26.65
CA ALA A 185 -11.84 -9.53 25.92
C ALA A 185 -13.24 -8.91 26.05
N GLY A 186 -14.27 -9.72 26.25
CA GLY A 186 -15.66 -9.28 26.33
C GLY A 186 -16.08 -8.49 25.09
N ASP A 187 -16.50 -7.26 25.28
CA ASP A 187 -16.88 -6.30 24.22
C ASP A 187 -15.71 -5.52 23.63
N LEU A 188 -14.47 -5.96 23.83
CA LEU A 188 -13.23 -5.26 23.46
C LEU A 188 -13.05 -3.90 24.14
N GLY A 189 -13.90 -3.54 25.11
CA GLY A 189 -13.92 -2.22 25.73
C GLY A 189 -14.24 -1.10 24.74
N LEU A 190 -15.03 -1.41 23.71
CA LEU A 190 -15.49 -0.47 22.72
C LEU A 190 -16.91 -0.02 23.08
N ASP A 191 -17.10 1.27 23.28
CA ASP A 191 -18.41 1.84 23.49
C ASP A 191 -19.30 1.65 22.25
N ALA A 192 -20.62 1.58 22.48
CA ALA A 192 -21.56 1.70 21.38
C ALA A 192 -21.39 3.09 20.75
N GLY A 193 -21.21 3.13 19.45
CA GLY A 193 -21.20 4.40 18.73
C GLY A 193 -22.50 5.16 18.97
N ASP A 194 -22.48 6.46 18.83
CA ASP A 194 -23.66 7.32 18.97
C ASP A 194 -24.71 7.11 17.87
N GLY A 195 -24.59 6.02 17.10
CA GLY A 195 -25.45 5.71 15.93
C GLY A 195 -25.19 6.62 14.71
N ALA A 196 -24.43 7.69 14.88
CA ALA A 196 -24.02 8.58 13.80
C ALA A 196 -22.98 7.92 12.87
N GLY A 197 -22.30 6.87 13.36
CA GLY A 197 -21.39 6.05 12.53
C GLY A 197 -22.10 5.22 11.46
N ALA A 198 -23.41 5.04 11.57
CA ALA A 198 -24.25 4.45 10.54
C ALA A 198 -24.49 5.40 9.35
N GLY A 199 -24.37 6.70 9.55
CA GLY A 199 -24.24 7.66 8.47
C GLY A 199 -22.84 7.56 7.91
N ARG A 200 -22.63 6.58 7.05
CA ARG A 200 -21.45 6.47 6.20
C ARG A 200 -21.47 7.63 5.23
N ASP A 201 -21.20 8.83 5.73
CA ASP A 201 -20.89 9.94 4.86
C ASP A 201 -19.78 9.49 3.94
N ALA A 202 -20.04 9.51 2.65
CA ALA A 202 -19.06 9.09 1.67
C ALA A 202 -17.79 9.90 1.93
N LEU A 203 -16.66 9.22 2.08
CA LEU A 203 -15.39 9.89 2.22
C LEU A 203 -15.22 10.83 1.02
N VAL A 204 -15.13 12.12 1.28
CA VAL A 204 -14.85 13.11 0.25
C VAL A 204 -13.38 12.99 -0.11
N VAL A 205 -13.11 12.32 -1.22
CA VAL A 205 -11.77 12.16 -1.76
C VAL A 205 -11.55 13.23 -2.83
N PRO A 206 -10.42 13.94 -2.81
CA PRO A 206 -10.08 14.84 -3.91
C PRO A 206 -10.08 14.08 -5.24
N THR A 207 -10.64 14.67 -6.26
CA THR A 207 -10.64 14.07 -7.61
C THR A 207 -9.21 13.86 -8.07
N PRO A 208 -8.85 12.65 -8.49
CA PRO A 208 -7.54 12.41 -9.11
C PRO A 208 -7.36 13.36 -10.30
N CYS A 209 -6.18 13.93 -10.43
CA CYS A 209 -5.86 14.77 -11.58
C CYS A 209 -4.64 14.19 -12.28
N ASP A 210 -4.68 14.22 -13.61
CA ASP A 210 -3.55 13.81 -14.43
C ASP A 210 -2.36 14.75 -14.14
N ARG A 211 -1.25 14.13 -13.77
CA ARG A 211 0.00 14.84 -13.44
C ARG A 211 1.17 14.10 -14.06
N HIS A 212 2.19 14.84 -14.37
CA HIS A 212 3.45 14.34 -14.90
C HIS A 212 4.56 14.93 -14.04
N GLU A 213 4.91 14.24 -12.95
CA GLU A 213 5.75 14.79 -11.90
C GLU A 213 7.09 14.07 -11.81
N ALA A 214 8.15 14.84 -11.53
CA ALA A 214 9.46 14.32 -11.17
C ALA A 214 9.90 14.92 -9.83
N PHE A 215 10.16 14.06 -8.86
CA PHE A 215 10.61 14.42 -7.51
C PHE A 215 12.10 14.29 -7.40
N VAL A 216 12.78 15.42 -7.11
CA VAL A 216 14.23 15.45 -6.89
C VAL A 216 14.56 14.85 -5.53
N ILE A 217 15.43 13.86 -5.55
CA ILE A 217 16.02 13.20 -4.37
C ILE A 217 17.55 13.19 -4.51
N PRO A 218 18.33 13.07 -3.42
CA PRO A 218 19.78 12.96 -3.47
C PRO A 218 20.21 11.60 -4.02
N SER A 219 20.33 11.51 -5.35
CA SER A 219 20.65 10.26 -6.08
C SER A 219 21.29 10.57 -7.43
N ASP A 220 22.10 9.64 -7.93
CA ASP A 220 22.67 9.69 -9.29
C ASP A 220 21.86 8.87 -10.31
N ILE A 221 20.76 8.27 -9.85
CA ILE A 221 19.88 7.40 -10.64
C ILE A 221 18.42 7.86 -10.49
N CYS A 222 17.52 7.22 -11.24
CA CYS A 222 16.09 7.44 -11.08
C CYS A 222 15.31 6.13 -10.84
N PHE A 223 14.07 6.33 -10.42
CA PHE A 223 13.00 5.35 -10.33
C PHE A 223 11.82 5.93 -11.08
N ALA A 224 11.37 5.28 -12.12
CA ALA A 224 10.21 5.73 -12.88
C ALA A 224 9.08 4.69 -12.77
N ALA A 225 7.85 5.17 -12.72
CA ALA A 225 6.68 4.32 -12.81
C ALA A 225 5.58 5.00 -13.59
N SER A 226 4.90 4.25 -14.45
CA SER A 226 3.63 4.65 -15.02
C SER A 226 2.56 3.64 -14.63
N ALA A 227 1.42 4.12 -14.10
CA ALA A 227 0.43 3.25 -13.50
C ALA A 227 -0.99 3.78 -13.68
N CYS A 228 -1.95 2.87 -13.82
CA CYS A 228 -3.36 3.21 -13.86
C CYS A 228 -4.23 2.09 -13.27
N ASP A 229 -5.48 2.45 -12.96
CA ASP A 229 -6.54 1.47 -12.75
C ASP A 229 -7.08 1.04 -14.14
N PRO A 230 -6.89 -0.21 -14.57
CA PRO A 230 -7.27 -0.68 -15.90
C PRO A 230 -8.78 -0.58 -16.14
N ARG A 231 -9.61 -0.58 -15.10
CA ARG A 231 -11.07 -0.39 -15.21
C ARG A 231 -11.43 0.99 -15.77
N ARG A 232 -10.58 2.01 -15.56
CA ARG A 232 -10.72 3.35 -16.19
C ARG A 232 -10.57 3.29 -17.72
N LEU A 233 -9.84 2.31 -18.19
CA LEU A 233 -9.66 2.04 -19.61
C LEU A 233 -10.70 1.01 -20.15
N GLY A 234 -11.64 0.56 -19.30
CA GLY A 234 -12.60 -0.49 -19.68
C GLY A 234 -11.96 -1.86 -19.89
N LEU A 235 -10.81 -2.11 -19.26
CA LEU A 235 -10.08 -3.36 -19.38
C LEU A 235 -10.41 -4.30 -18.23
N ASP A 236 -10.60 -5.57 -18.55
CA ASP A 236 -10.77 -6.67 -17.61
C ASP A 236 -9.46 -7.45 -17.45
N VAL A 237 -8.88 -7.42 -16.25
CA VAL A 237 -7.58 -8.03 -15.97
C VAL A 237 -7.77 -9.47 -15.49
N THR A 238 -7.75 -10.41 -16.42
CA THR A 238 -7.87 -11.86 -16.19
C THR A 238 -6.58 -12.51 -15.69
N GLY A 239 -6.59 -13.83 -15.44
CA GLY A 239 -5.39 -14.59 -15.13
C GLY A 239 -4.32 -14.59 -16.23
N ALA A 240 -4.71 -14.46 -17.50
CA ALA A 240 -3.79 -14.35 -18.64
C ALA A 240 -2.88 -13.11 -18.54
N TRP A 241 -3.37 -12.01 -17.96
CA TRP A 241 -2.54 -10.82 -17.70
C TRP A 241 -1.38 -11.08 -16.76
N ALA A 242 -1.53 -11.98 -15.78
CA ALA A 242 -0.42 -12.32 -14.89
C ALA A 242 0.69 -13.06 -15.66
N VAL A 243 0.32 -13.95 -16.58
CA VAL A 243 1.27 -14.66 -17.45
C VAL A 243 1.93 -13.68 -18.43
N ALA A 244 1.14 -12.78 -19.02
CA ALA A 244 1.65 -11.73 -19.91
C ALA A 244 2.62 -10.77 -19.16
N ALA A 245 2.30 -10.39 -17.91
CA ALA A 245 3.15 -9.55 -17.08
C ALA A 245 4.49 -10.24 -16.75
N ASN A 246 4.47 -11.54 -16.53
CA ASN A 246 5.69 -12.34 -16.31
C ASN A 246 6.54 -12.37 -17.58
N ALA A 247 5.95 -12.69 -18.74
CA ALA A 247 6.66 -12.70 -20.03
C ALA A 247 7.23 -11.31 -20.36
N LEU A 248 6.44 -10.24 -20.26
CA LEU A 248 6.90 -8.87 -20.47
C LEU A 248 8.06 -8.50 -19.55
N SER A 249 7.97 -8.85 -18.27
CA SER A 249 9.00 -8.47 -17.30
C SER A 249 10.33 -9.18 -17.54
N TYR A 250 10.31 -10.50 -17.76
CA TYR A 250 11.52 -11.31 -17.80
C TYR A 250 12.10 -11.53 -19.19
N ASP A 251 11.27 -11.48 -20.24
CA ASP A 251 11.74 -11.72 -21.60
C ASP A 251 11.93 -10.42 -22.39
N TYR A 252 11.10 -9.41 -22.19
CA TYR A 252 11.20 -8.12 -22.88
C TYR A 252 11.92 -7.05 -22.04
N LEU A 253 11.28 -6.59 -20.96
CA LEU A 253 11.76 -5.44 -20.19
C LEU A 253 13.13 -5.69 -19.55
N TRP A 254 13.38 -6.91 -19.08
CA TRP A 254 14.68 -7.27 -18.54
C TRP A 254 15.79 -7.09 -19.55
N ASN A 255 15.58 -7.56 -20.79
CA ASN A 255 16.58 -7.41 -21.85
C ASN A 255 16.74 -5.96 -22.31
N GLU A 256 15.64 -5.25 -22.50
CA GLU A 256 15.67 -3.90 -23.06
C GLU A 256 16.08 -2.83 -22.01
N ILE A 257 15.52 -2.89 -20.82
CA ILE A 257 15.73 -1.84 -19.79
C ILE A 257 16.90 -2.17 -18.89
N ARG A 258 17.02 -3.44 -18.43
CA ARG A 258 18.11 -3.80 -17.52
C ARG A 258 19.40 -4.11 -18.28
N VAL A 259 19.38 -5.08 -19.20
CA VAL A 259 20.62 -5.54 -19.87
C VAL A 259 21.18 -4.47 -20.80
N LYS A 260 20.34 -3.92 -21.71
CA LYS A 260 20.76 -2.90 -22.66
C LYS A 260 20.75 -1.48 -22.08
N GLY A 261 19.81 -1.21 -21.18
CA GLY A 261 19.61 0.13 -20.60
C GLY A 261 20.41 0.42 -19.35
N GLY A 262 20.86 -0.61 -18.63
CA GLY A 262 21.68 -0.46 -17.43
C GLY A 262 20.90 -0.24 -16.15
N ALA A 263 19.56 -0.28 -16.16
CA ALA A 263 18.77 -0.27 -14.94
C ALA A 263 19.03 -1.51 -14.08
N TYR A 264 18.94 -1.38 -12.77
CA TYR A 264 19.12 -2.53 -11.87
C TYR A 264 17.89 -3.46 -11.89
N GLY A 265 16.69 -2.92 -12.08
CA GLY A 265 15.46 -3.69 -12.18
C GLY A 265 14.39 -2.96 -12.98
N CYS A 266 13.45 -3.71 -13.49
CA CYS A 266 12.27 -3.22 -14.20
C CYS A 266 11.19 -4.27 -14.21
N GLY A 267 9.97 -3.92 -14.58
CA GLY A 267 8.91 -4.87 -14.78
C GLY A 267 7.59 -4.23 -15.16
N PHE A 268 6.67 -5.11 -15.56
CA PHE A 268 5.27 -4.81 -15.71
C PHE A 268 4.49 -5.60 -14.65
N ARG A 269 3.50 -4.96 -14.04
CA ARG A 269 2.59 -5.59 -13.06
C ARG A 269 1.16 -5.47 -13.54
N ALA A 270 0.44 -6.57 -13.46
CA ALA A 270 -1.00 -6.63 -13.55
C ALA A 270 -1.51 -7.26 -12.25
N ALA A 271 -1.55 -6.45 -11.19
CA ALA A 271 -1.83 -6.89 -9.83
C ALA A 271 -3.33 -6.79 -9.55
N GLY A 272 -4.00 -7.92 -9.62
CA GLY A 272 -5.45 -7.95 -9.49
C GLY A 272 -6.15 -7.21 -10.63
N GLU A 273 -7.41 -6.87 -10.41
CA GLU A 273 -8.27 -6.20 -11.40
C GLU A 273 -8.12 -4.67 -11.38
N ARG A 274 -7.27 -4.11 -10.52
CA ARG A 274 -7.35 -2.70 -10.12
C ARG A 274 -6.04 -1.94 -10.28
N GLN A 275 -5.00 -2.59 -10.74
CA GLN A 275 -3.71 -1.94 -10.94
C GLN A 275 -2.94 -2.60 -12.08
N THR A 276 -2.55 -1.77 -13.05
CA THR A 276 -1.50 -2.09 -14.01
C THR A 276 -0.40 -1.04 -13.91
N ALA A 277 0.85 -1.47 -14.00
CA ALA A 277 1.98 -0.57 -13.86
C ALA A 277 3.24 -1.08 -14.54
N PHE A 278 3.94 -0.17 -15.20
CA PHE A 278 5.35 -0.32 -15.57
C PHE A 278 6.22 0.40 -14.54
N TYR A 279 7.39 -0.16 -14.24
CA TYR A 279 8.35 0.49 -13.34
C TYR A 279 9.78 0.19 -13.71
N THR A 280 10.68 1.13 -13.36
CA THR A 280 12.13 0.94 -13.37
C THR A 280 12.70 1.17 -11.97
N TYR A 281 13.79 0.50 -11.68
CA TYR A 281 14.45 0.54 -10.37
C TYR A 281 15.95 0.79 -10.58
N ARG A 282 16.44 1.87 -9.98
CA ARG A 282 17.84 2.33 -10.12
C ARG A 282 18.25 2.41 -11.59
N ASP A 283 17.54 3.24 -12.32
CA ASP A 283 17.69 3.45 -13.75
C ASP A 283 18.62 4.65 -14.00
N PRO A 284 19.64 4.53 -14.86
CA PRO A 284 20.52 5.64 -15.19
C PRO A 284 19.86 6.69 -16.12
N ALA A 285 18.73 6.38 -16.78
CA ALA A 285 18.12 7.25 -17.76
C ALA A 285 16.60 7.06 -17.84
N ILE A 286 15.85 8.17 -17.96
CA ILE A 286 14.37 8.17 -17.98
C ILE A 286 13.84 7.89 -19.39
N ASP A 287 14.16 8.75 -20.37
CA ASP A 287 13.55 8.74 -21.70
C ASP A 287 13.72 7.41 -22.46
N PRO A 288 14.92 6.78 -22.49
CA PRO A 288 15.07 5.49 -23.16
C PRO A 288 14.23 4.38 -22.56
N SER A 289 13.95 4.43 -21.25
CA SER A 289 13.11 3.42 -20.58
C SER A 289 11.63 3.66 -20.88
N ILE A 290 11.17 4.92 -20.93
CA ILE A 290 9.80 5.26 -21.38
C ILE A 290 9.58 4.79 -22.82
N GLU A 291 10.54 5.03 -23.73
CA GLU A 291 10.45 4.57 -25.12
C GLU A 291 10.35 3.04 -25.24
N ARG A 292 11.07 2.30 -24.41
CA ARG A 292 10.99 0.84 -24.37
C ARG A 292 9.66 0.34 -23.83
N VAL A 293 9.15 0.98 -22.77
CA VAL A 293 7.80 0.70 -22.24
C VAL A 293 6.74 0.93 -23.32
N ALA A 294 6.83 2.00 -24.09
CA ALA A 294 5.88 2.28 -25.18
C ALA A 294 5.81 1.18 -26.24
N ARG A 295 6.88 0.39 -26.42
CA ARG A 295 6.93 -0.74 -27.36
C ARG A 295 6.53 -2.09 -26.76
N ALA A 296 6.23 -2.14 -25.46
CA ALA A 296 5.94 -3.39 -24.76
C ALA A 296 4.73 -4.13 -25.36
N GLY A 297 3.70 -3.38 -25.74
CA GLY A 297 2.50 -3.98 -26.36
C GLY A 297 2.75 -4.52 -27.77
N GLU A 298 3.58 -3.85 -28.58
CA GLU A 298 3.99 -4.34 -29.90
C GLU A 298 4.76 -5.66 -29.77
N TRP A 299 5.71 -5.71 -28.82
CA TRP A 299 6.45 -6.93 -28.53
C TRP A 299 5.51 -8.07 -28.10
N LEU A 300 4.56 -7.81 -27.20
CA LEU A 300 3.60 -8.82 -26.76
C LEU A 300 2.70 -9.29 -27.89
N GLY A 301 2.31 -8.40 -28.79
CA GLY A 301 1.52 -8.73 -30.00
C GLY A 301 2.24 -9.66 -30.97
N SER A 302 3.57 -9.70 -30.93
CA SER A 302 4.43 -10.59 -31.72
C SER A 302 5.04 -11.76 -30.93
N PHE A 303 4.56 -11.99 -29.69
CA PHE A 303 5.13 -12.98 -28.80
C PHE A 303 4.93 -14.42 -29.29
N GLU A 304 6.03 -15.09 -29.60
CA GLU A 304 6.07 -16.47 -30.10
C GLU A 304 7.09 -17.31 -29.28
N PRO A 305 6.73 -17.66 -28.04
CA PRO A 305 7.60 -18.50 -27.18
C PRO A 305 7.62 -19.93 -27.67
N ASP A 306 8.69 -20.65 -27.40
CA ASP A 306 8.64 -22.11 -27.43
C ASP A 306 7.75 -22.64 -26.28
N GLU A 307 7.34 -23.92 -26.39
CA GLU A 307 6.40 -24.55 -25.45
C GLU A 307 6.97 -24.54 -24.02
N ALA A 308 8.25 -24.88 -23.84
CA ALA A 308 8.88 -24.97 -22.53
C ALA A 308 9.01 -23.58 -21.86
N ALA A 309 9.34 -22.54 -22.61
CA ALA A 309 9.39 -21.17 -22.11
C ALA A 309 8.00 -20.70 -21.67
N PHE A 310 6.96 -20.98 -22.47
CA PHE A 310 5.59 -20.60 -22.14
C PHE A 310 5.07 -21.32 -20.89
N GLU A 311 5.28 -22.63 -20.79
CA GLU A 311 4.97 -23.40 -19.58
C GLU A 311 5.70 -22.83 -18.36
N GLY A 312 6.95 -22.39 -18.51
CA GLY A 312 7.74 -21.76 -17.45
C GLY A 312 7.08 -20.49 -16.90
N PHE A 313 6.49 -19.64 -17.74
CA PHE A 313 5.76 -18.45 -17.29
C PHE A 313 4.49 -18.82 -16.52
N ILE A 314 3.73 -19.81 -17.00
CA ILE A 314 2.53 -20.31 -16.29
C ILE A 314 2.92 -20.85 -14.91
N VAL A 315 3.92 -21.75 -14.87
CA VAL A 315 4.40 -22.38 -13.62
C VAL A 315 4.88 -21.31 -12.62
N SER A 316 5.61 -20.30 -13.09
CA SER A 316 6.06 -19.19 -12.24
C SER A 316 4.88 -18.44 -11.60
N CYS A 317 3.84 -18.12 -12.37
CA CYS A 317 2.65 -17.42 -11.88
C CYS A 317 1.87 -18.28 -10.87
N VAL A 318 1.60 -19.54 -11.21
CA VAL A 318 0.81 -20.45 -10.37
C VAL A 318 1.57 -20.81 -9.09
N SER A 319 2.87 -21.07 -9.15
CA SER A 319 3.69 -21.37 -7.97
C SER A 319 3.69 -20.22 -6.96
N GLY A 320 3.77 -18.97 -7.44
CA GLY A 320 3.66 -17.79 -6.57
C GLY A 320 2.27 -17.69 -5.92
N MET A 321 1.24 -18.09 -6.64
CA MET A 321 -0.13 -18.10 -6.14
C MET A 321 -0.38 -19.24 -5.14
N ASP A 322 0.15 -20.41 -5.38
CA ASP A 322 -0.04 -21.63 -4.58
C ASP A 322 0.94 -21.74 -3.40
N ALA A 323 1.85 -20.78 -3.25
CA ALA A 323 2.81 -20.78 -2.16
C ALA A 323 2.09 -20.91 -0.80
N PRO A 324 2.56 -21.80 0.09
CA PRO A 324 1.98 -21.98 1.42
C PRO A 324 1.97 -20.67 2.21
N VAL A 325 0.85 -20.37 2.84
CA VAL A 325 0.70 -19.19 3.70
C VAL A 325 0.45 -19.61 5.14
N LYS A 326 0.97 -18.84 6.09
CA LYS A 326 0.68 -19.04 7.51
C LYS A 326 -0.81 -18.77 7.79
N PRO A 327 -1.44 -19.42 8.77
CA PRO A 327 -2.85 -19.21 9.11
C PRO A 327 -3.22 -17.73 9.29
N TYR A 328 -2.42 -16.97 10.02
CA TYR A 328 -2.61 -15.53 10.19
C TYR A 328 -2.64 -14.75 8.85
N ALA A 329 -1.75 -15.08 7.91
CA ALA A 329 -1.73 -14.42 6.61
C ALA A 329 -2.95 -14.82 5.75
N LEU A 330 -3.48 -16.03 5.94
CA LEU A 330 -4.73 -16.46 5.32
C LEU A 330 -5.93 -15.66 5.86
N THR A 331 -6.01 -15.48 7.18
CA THR A 331 -7.05 -14.65 7.82
C THR A 331 -6.97 -13.21 7.31
N LYS A 332 -5.78 -12.59 7.29
CA LYS A 332 -5.59 -11.24 6.74
C LYS A 332 -6.08 -11.16 5.29
N ARG A 333 -5.74 -12.13 4.45
CA ARG A 333 -6.18 -12.16 3.05
C ARG A 333 -7.70 -12.27 2.93
N ARG A 334 -8.35 -13.11 3.73
CA ARG A 334 -9.81 -13.25 3.74
C ARG A 334 -10.50 -11.97 4.21
N ASN A 335 -9.97 -11.32 5.23
CA ASN A 335 -10.47 -10.02 5.68
C ASN A 335 -10.37 -8.96 4.58
N THR A 336 -9.24 -8.89 3.89
CA THR A 336 -9.06 -7.99 2.75
C THR A 336 -10.09 -8.27 1.65
N THR A 337 -10.29 -9.54 1.28
CA THR A 337 -11.31 -9.94 0.30
C THR A 337 -12.70 -9.49 0.70
N TYR A 338 -13.09 -9.73 1.96
CA TYR A 338 -14.38 -9.34 2.50
C TYR A 338 -14.56 -7.81 2.53
N LEU A 339 -13.59 -7.09 3.10
CA LEU A 339 -13.66 -5.63 3.25
C LEU A 339 -13.60 -4.90 1.90
N ALA A 340 -12.88 -5.45 0.93
CA ALA A 340 -12.82 -4.93 -0.42
C ALA A 340 -14.03 -5.31 -1.29
N GLY A 341 -14.97 -6.11 -0.76
CA GLY A 341 -16.14 -6.57 -1.51
C GLY A 341 -15.81 -7.44 -2.72
N LEU A 342 -14.71 -8.20 -2.65
CA LEU A 342 -14.29 -9.11 -3.71
C LEU A 342 -15.02 -10.44 -3.62
N ASP A 343 -15.19 -11.09 -4.76
CA ASP A 343 -15.69 -12.47 -4.80
C ASP A 343 -14.69 -13.39 -4.08
N PRO A 344 -15.12 -14.19 -3.10
CA PRO A 344 -14.27 -15.16 -2.43
C PRO A 344 -13.61 -16.18 -3.37
N HIS A 345 -14.22 -16.46 -4.52
CA HIS A 345 -13.75 -17.40 -5.54
C HIS A 345 -12.86 -16.76 -6.61
N ALA A 346 -12.76 -15.44 -6.67
CA ALA A 346 -11.96 -14.71 -7.69
C ALA A 346 -10.51 -15.22 -7.78
N ARG A 347 -9.94 -15.67 -6.66
CA ARG A 347 -8.59 -16.24 -6.65
C ARG A 347 -8.51 -17.59 -7.38
N GLU A 348 -9.47 -18.46 -7.17
CA GLU A 348 -9.53 -19.80 -7.79
C GLU A 348 -9.80 -19.65 -9.28
N GLU A 349 -10.70 -18.76 -9.65
CA GLU A 349 -10.97 -18.41 -11.05
C GLU A 349 -9.73 -17.88 -11.76
N ARG A 350 -9.03 -16.92 -11.15
CA ARG A 350 -7.78 -16.38 -11.71
C ARG A 350 -6.72 -17.46 -11.89
N ARG A 351 -6.61 -18.40 -10.92
CA ARG A 351 -5.70 -19.54 -11.05
C ARG A 351 -6.06 -20.42 -12.25
N ALA A 352 -7.34 -20.72 -12.42
CA ALA A 352 -7.81 -21.50 -13.57
C ALA A 352 -7.51 -20.79 -14.90
N GLN A 353 -7.72 -19.47 -14.97
CA GLN A 353 -7.39 -18.65 -16.14
C GLN A 353 -5.88 -18.64 -16.43
N MET A 354 -4.99 -18.58 -15.41
CA MET A 354 -3.54 -18.69 -15.61
C MET A 354 -3.15 -20.03 -16.23
N LEU A 355 -3.73 -21.14 -15.73
CA LEU A 355 -3.45 -22.49 -16.24
C LEU A 355 -3.98 -22.70 -17.66
N ALA A 356 -5.06 -22.03 -18.04
CA ALA A 356 -5.67 -22.11 -19.35
C ALA A 356 -5.09 -21.11 -20.38
N ALA A 357 -4.20 -20.21 -19.94
CA ALA A 357 -3.63 -19.19 -20.80
C ALA A 357 -2.91 -19.79 -22.03
N THR A 358 -3.00 -19.10 -23.15
CA THR A 358 -2.38 -19.51 -24.41
C THR A 358 -1.52 -18.40 -25.00
N PRO A 359 -0.49 -18.70 -25.81
CA PRO A 359 0.29 -17.66 -26.49
C PRO A 359 -0.57 -16.75 -27.37
N GLY A 360 -1.63 -17.30 -27.98
CA GLY A 360 -2.59 -16.53 -28.77
C GLY A 360 -3.36 -15.50 -27.96
N GLU A 361 -3.80 -15.89 -26.77
CA GLU A 361 -4.46 -14.98 -25.82
C GLU A 361 -3.51 -13.87 -25.36
N LEU A 362 -2.25 -14.19 -25.00
CA LEU A 362 -1.27 -13.18 -24.63
C LEU A 362 -1.03 -12.16 -25.76
N ARG A 363 -0.91 -12.63 -27.02
CA ARG A 363 -0.77 -11.73 -28.16
C ARG A 363 -1.95 -10.76 -28.29
N SER A 364 -3.17 -11.23 -28.02
CA SER A 364 -4.37 -10.37 -28.08
C SER A 364 -4.34 -9.22 -27.07
N LEU A 365 -3.62 -9.36 -25.96
CA LEU A 365 -3.43 -8.30 -24.96
C LEU A 365 -2.45 -7.21 -25.40
N GLY A 366 -1.73 -7.39 -26.52
CA GLY A 366 -0.73 -6.44 -26.99
C GLY A 366 -1.27 -5.03 -27.24
N ALA A 367 -2.47 -4.92 -27.81
CA ALA A 367 -3.13 -3.63 -28.01
C ALA A 367 -3.50 -2.93 -26.69
N ASP A 368 -3.98 -3.70 -25.71
CA ASP A 368 -4.34 -3.17 -24.39
C ASP A 368 -3.10 -2.74 -23.60
N VAL A 369 -1.98 -3.49 -23.68
CA VAL A 369 -0.69 -3.12 -23.09
C VAL A 369 -0.16 -1.83 -23.73
N THR A 370 -0.28 -1.67 -25.06
CA THR A 370 0.07 -0.41 -25.74
C THR A 370 -0.76 0.75 -25.23
N ARG A 371 -2.05 0.54 -25.06
CA ARG A 371 -2.96 1.55 -24.53
C ARG A 371 -2.62 1.91 -23.08
N ILE A 372 -2.34 0.92 -22.20
CA ILE A 372 -1.88 1.16 -20.84
C ILE A 372 -0.59 1.98 -20.84
N ALA A 373 0.40 1.63 -21.66
CA ALA A 373 1.66 2.36 -21.76
C ALA A 373 1.48 3.82 -22.22
N ALA A 374 0.51 4.08 -23.10
CA ALA A 374 0.25 5.42 -23.64
C ALA A 374 -0.59 6.31 -22.72
N GLU A 375 -1.58 5.72 -22.02
CA GLU A 375 -2.57 6.46 -21.25
C GLU A 375 -2.25 6.51 -19.74
N SER A 376 -1.26 5.71 -19.25
CA SER A 376 -0.88 5.75 -17.85
C SER A 376 0.01 6.95 -17.53
N PRO A 377 -0.37 7.78 -16.54
CA PRO A 377 0.49 8.88 -16.10
C PRO A 377 1.80 8.35 -15.50
N THR A 378 2.87 9.13 -15.68
CA THR A 378 4.22 8.77 -15.23
C THR A 378 4.66 9.64 -14.08
N CYS A 379 5.29 9.02 -13.08
CA CYS A 379 5.97 9.66 -11.96
C CYS A 379 7.42 9.19 -11.87
N VAL A 380 8.32 10.11 -11.54
CA VAL A 380 9.76 9.84 -11.38
C VAL A 380 10.24 10.33 -10.02
N PHE A 381 11.08 9.52 -9.37
CA PHE A 381 11.95 9.95 -8.27
C PHE A 381 13.39 9.81 -8.74
N GLY A 382 14.21 10.86 -8.66
CA GLY A 382 15.56 10.75 -9.19
C GLY A 382 16.46 11.94 -8.87
N GLY A 383 17.73 11.81 -9.23
CA GLY A 383 18.69 12.87 -9.10
C GLY A 383 18.40 14.02 -10.03
N ARG A 384 18.70 15.24 -9.59
CA ARG A 384 18.49 16.48 -10.35
C ARG A 384 19.06 16.42 -11.77
N GLU A 385 20.28 15.88 -11.92
CA GLU A 385 20.94 15.77 -13.23
C GLU A 385 20.27 14.77 -14.17
N VAL A 386 19.75 13.66 -13.63
CA VAL A 386 19.06 12.64 -14.42
C VAL A 386 17.72 13.19 -14.91
N ILE A 387 16.98 13.86 -14.03
CA ILE A 387 15.71 14.50 -14.37
C ILE A 387 15.92 15.63 -15.40
N ALA A 388 16.95 16.46 -15.23
CA ALA A 388 17.24 17.55 -16.15
C ALA A 388 17.62 17.13 -17.57
N LYS A 389 18.06 15.88 -17.76
CA LYS A 389 18.36 15.29 -19.09
C LYS A 389 17.13 14.75 -19.81
N SER A 390 16.00 14.61 -19.11
CA SER A 390 14.78 14.11 -19.71
C SER A 390 14.04 15.18 -20.50
N ASN A 391 13.53 14.80 -21.66
CA ASN A 391 12.69 15.62 -22.53
C ASN A 391 11.18 15.36 -22.32
N ALA A 392 10.83 14.53 -21.35
CA ALA A 392 9.45 14.10 -21.12
C ALA A 392 8.53 15.19 -20.55
N GLY A 393 9.06 16.37 -20.20
CA GLY A 393 8.25 17.53 -19.80
C GLY A 393 7.66 17.43 -18.39
N PHE A 394 8.35 16.82 -17.46
CA PHE A 394 7.90 16.69 -16.07
C PHE A 394 7.76 18.03 -15.35
N ASN A 395 6.72 18.13 -14.52
CA ASN A 395 6.66 19.12 -13.46
C ASN A 395 7.64 18.69 -12.35
N VAL A 396 8.77 19.42 -12.23
CA VAL A 396 9.86 19.07 -11.32
C VAL A 396 9.60 19.66 -9.94
N VAL A 397 9.57 18.79 -8.94
CA VAL A 397 9.39 19.17 -7.53
C VAL A 397 10.66 18.84 -6.75
N ASP A 398 11.23 19.85 -6.09
CA ASP A 398 12.36 19.65 -5.18
C ASP A 398 11.84 19.07 -3.86
N LEU A 399 11.98 17.75 -3.67
CA LEU A 399 11.44 17.06 -2.51
C LEU A 399 12.45 16.99 -1.37
N LEU A 400 13.68 16.57 -1.67
CA LEU A 400 14.76 16.31 -0.69
C LEU A 400 16.11 16.95 -1.10
N GLY A 401 16.14 17.79 -2.12
CA GLY A 401 17.37 18.36 -2.68
C GLY A 401 17.74 19.75 -2.17
#